data_7831c54c545a5a511961c9178108c72c
#
_entry.id   7831c54c545a5a511961c9178108c72c
#
_cell.length_a   1.000
_cell.length_b   1.000
_cell.length_c   1.000
_cell.angle_alpha   90.00
_cell.angle_beta   90.00
_cell.angle_gamma   90.00
#
_symmetry.space_group_name_H-M   'P 1'
#
loop_
_entity.id
_entity.type
_entity.pdbx_description
1 polymer ?
#
loop_
_entity_poly.entity_id
_entity_poly.type
_entity_poly.pdbx_seq_one_letter_code
_entity_poly.pdbx_strand_id
1 'polypeptide(L)'
;KRVQQKLDKNIPIVTTPGAAKALKNLGCVRTIGLAHWDRLDVEKGSTRVRITSAPGRHGKLGAQALLPSVMGAVYDFGADPAQPAYRMYVTGDTLIHDDLKDIPQRVPGIDLALLHLGGTRILGVFKVTMDAQDGVQLLQIVQPRHAIPIHYNDYDVFKSPLADFAREVKAAGWGDRVRFLAHGERY
;
A
#
# COMPACT_ATOMS: atom_id res chain seq x y z
N LYS A 1 -6.61 -13.67 -13.22
CA LYS A 1 -7.56 -14.82 -13.24
C LYS A 1 -6.92 -16.11 -12.70
N ARG A 2 -5.69 -16.51 -13.10
CA ARG A 2 -5.06 -17.78 -12.69
C ARG A 2 -4.77 -17.86 -11.17
N VAL A 3 -4.31 -16.76 -10.54
CA VAL A 3 -4.04 -16.71 -9.09
C VAL A 3 -5.33 -16.85 -8.30
N GLN A 4 -6.37 -16.12 -8.66
CA GLN A 4 -7.68 -16.17 -8.01
C GLN A 4 -8.31 -17.57 -8.05
N GLN A 5 -8.06 -18.34 -9.11
CA GLN A 5 -8.55 -19.73 -9.23
C GLN A 5 -7.79 -20.71 -8.33
N LYS A 6 -6.50 -20.43 -8.06
CA LYS A 6 -5.64 -21.29 -7.24
C LYS A 6 -5.67 -20.95 -5.75
N LEU A 7 -6.18 -19.77 -5.39
CA LEU A 7 -6.25 -19.33 -4.01
C LEU A 7 -7.25 -20.16 -3.23
N ASP A 8 -6.86 -20.62 -2.03
CA ASP A 8 -7.80 -21.27 -1.11
C ASP A 8 -8.92 -20.29 -0.77
N LYS A 9 -10.16 -20.71 -1.03
CA LYS A 9 -11.36 -19.89 -0.84
C LYS A 9 -11.73 -19.68 0.64
N ASN A 10 -11.13 -20.44 1.54
CA ASN A 10 -11.39 -20.38 2.97
C ASN A 10 -10.48 -19.41 3.72
N ILE A 11 -9.39 -18.92 3.11
CA ILE A 11 -8.52 -17.95 3.77
C ILE A 11 -9.26 -16.63 4.00
N PRO A 12 -9.03 -15.95 5.15
CA PRO A 12 -9.52 -14.61 5.38
C PRO A 12 -8.86 -13.63 4.41
N ILE A 13 -9.66 -12.81 3.73
CA ILE A 13 -9.17 -11.76 2.83
C ILE A 13 -9.73 -10.42 3.30
N VAL A 14 -8.84 -9.51 3.65
CA VAL A 14 -9.16 -8.13 4.02
C VAL A 14 -8.85 -7.23 2.85
N THR A 15 -9.82 -6.41 2.43
CA THR A 15 -9.70 -5.57 1.23
C THR A 15 -10.74 -4.44 1.23
N THR A 16 -10.90 -3.71 0.14
CA THR A 16 -11.97 -2.71 -0.01
C THR A 16 -13.36 -3.37 -0.05
N PRO A 17 -14.45 -2.66 0.31
CA PRO A 17 -15.81 -3.22 0.26
C PRO A 17 -16.20 -3.75 -1.13
N GLY A 18 -15.82 -3.02 -2.19
CA GLY A 18 -16.08 -3.43 -3.57
C GLY A 18 -15.34 -4.70 -3.97
N ALA A 19 -14.05 -4.80 -3.63
CA ALA A 19 -13.26 -6.00 -3.90
C ALA A 19 -13.73 -7.19 -3.05
N ALA A 20 -14.13 -6.99 -1.79
CA ALA A 20 -14.69 -8.03 -0.95
C ALA A 20 -15.96 -8.63 -1.58
N LYS A 21 -16.86 -7.78 -2.10
CA LYS A 21 -18.06 -8.23 -2.82
C LYS A 21 -17.71 -9.04 -4.08
N ALA A 22 -16.76 -8.56 -4.88
CA ALA A 22 -16.31 -9.25 -6.08
C ALA A 22 -15.69 -10.62 -5.76
N LEU A 23 -14.87 -10.72 -4.70
CA LEU A 23 -14.26 -11.97 -4.25
C LEU A 23 -15.29 -12.98 -3.73
N LYS A 24 -16.35 -12.52 -3.06
CA LYS A 24 -17.48 -13.40 -2.67
C LYS A 24 -18.13 -14.04 -3.89
N ASN A 25 -18.32 -13.28 -4.96
CA ASN A 25 -18.87 -13.80 -6.22
C ASN A 25 -17.94 -14.82 -6.91
N LEU A 26 -16.65 -14.82 -6.56
CA LEU A 26 -15.65 -15.79 -7.00
C LEU A 26 -15.49 -16.98 -6.05
N GLY A 27 -16.38 -17.10 -5.05
CA GLY A 27 -16.42 -18.21 -4.10
C GLY A 27 -15.55 -18.05 -2.85
N CYS A 28 -14.94 -16.87 -2.61
CA CYS A 28 -14.21 -16.63 -1.37
C CYS A 28 -15.20 -16.44 -0.21
N VAL A 29 -15.14 -17.30 0.80
CA VAL A 29 -16.14 -17.34 1.88
C VAL A 29 -15.88 -16.38 3.04
N ARG A 30 -14.60 -15.97 3.23
CA ARG A 30 -14.18 -15.13 4.36
C ARG A 30 -13.56 -13.82 3.87
N THR A 31 -14.38 -12.95 3.28
CA THR A 31 -13.94 -11.63 2.79
C THR A 31 -14.45 -10.52 3.69
N ILE A 32 -13.58 -9.63 4.10
CA ILE A 32 -13.85 -8.47 4.96
C ILE A 32 -13.51 -7.21 4.17
N GLY A 33 -14.53 -6.36 3.95
CA GLY A 33 -14.33 -5.05 3.30
C GLY A 33 -14.15 -3.97 4.35
N LEU A 34 -13.07 -3.20 4.25
CA LEU A 34 -12.80 -2.04 5.08
C LEU A 34 -12.98 -0.76 4.25
N ALA A 35 -13.84 0.15 4.68
CA ALA A 35 -13.90 1.52 4.18
C ALA A 35 -12.69 2.31 4.71
N HIS A 36 -12.47 3.53 4.19
CA HIS A 36 -11.37 4.37 4.65
C HIS A 36 -11.46 4.60 6.17
N TRP A 37 -10.35 4.35 6.87
CA TRP A 37 -10.17 4.48 8.31
C TRP A 37 -10.90 3.42 9.16
N ASP A 38 -11.59 2.46 8.52
CA ASP A 38 -12.06 1.28 9.24
C ASP A 38 -10.89 0.48 9.80
N ARG A 39 -11.13 -0.19 10.92
CA ARG A 39 -10.15 -0.99 11.64
C ARG A 39 -10.62 -2.42 11.81
N LEU A 40 -9.67 -3.34 11.75
CA LEU A 40 -9.88 -4.76 12.05
C LEU A 40 -8.77 -5.24 12.97
N ASP A 41 -9.13 -5.77 14.11
CA ASP A 41 -8.19 -6.45 14.99
C ASP A 41 -8.15 -7.95 14.65
N VAL A 42 -6.95 -8.47 14.43
CA VAL A 42 -6.68 -9.89 14.16
C VAL A 42 -5.83 -10.42 15.29
N GLU A 43 -6.27 -11.54 15.88
CA GLU A 43 -5.60 -12.17 17.01
C GLU A 43 -5.28 -13.63 16.69
N LYS A 44 -4.09 -14.08 17.09
CA LYS A 44 -3.68 -15.48 17.05
C LYS A 44 -2.80 -15.79 18.26
N GLY A 45 -3.33 -16.53 19.23
CA GLY A 45 -2.65 -16.74 20.51
C GLY A 45 -2.41 -15.40 21.21
N SER A 46 -1.17 -15.12 21.58
CA SER A 46 -0.77 -13.85 22.21
C SER A 46 -0.41 -12.74 21.20
N THR A 47 -0.44 -13.04 19.91
CA THR A 47 -0.11 -12.07 18.86
C THR A 47 -1.35 -11.32 18.41
N ARG A 48 -1.26 -9.99 18.38
CA ARG A 48 -2.31 -9.10 17.87
C ARG A 48 -1.77 -8.19 16.79
N VAL A 49 -2.57 -8.00 15.75
CA VAL A 49 -2.31 -7.03 14.67
C VAL A 49 -3.59 -6.23 14.43
N ARG A 50 -3.52 -4.92 14.51
CA ARG A 50 -4.58 -4.04 14.03
C ARG A 50 -4.30 -3.64 12.60
N ILE A 51 -5.27 -3.82 11.73
CA ILE A 51 -5.25 -3.36 10.34
C ILE A 51 -6.16 -2.14 10.26
N THR A 52 -5.59 -0.99 9.87
CA THR A 52 -6.36 0.22 9.57
C THR A 52 -6.33 0.47 8.07
N SER A 53 -7.49 0.60 7.44
CA SER A 53 -7.59 0.96 6.02
C SER A 53 -7.17 2.42 5.85
N ALA A 54 -6.16 2.67 5.02
CA ALA A 54 -5.71 4.00 4.66
C ALA A 54 -6.25 4.40 3.27
N PRO A 55 -6.43 5.72 3.01
CA PRO A 55 -6.87 6.19 1.72
C PRO A 55 -5.99 5.73 0.57
N GLY A 56 -6.60 5.35 -0.54
CA GLY A 56 -5.92 5.04 -1.80
C GLY A 56 -6.72 5.53 -2.98
N ARG A 57 -6.03 5.95 -4.04
CA ARG A 57 -6.65 6.47 -5.26
C ARG A 57 -5.97 5.91 -6.50
N HIS A 58 -6.67 5.05 -7.21
CA HIS A 58 -6.19 4.42 -8.44
C HIS A 58 -6.68 5.20 -9.66
N GLY A 59 -5.91 6.21 -10.10
CA GLY A 59 -6.28 7.08 -11.22
C GLY A 59 -6.77 8.48 -10.82
N LYS A 60 -6.76 9.40 -11.79
CA LYS A 60 -7.25 10.78 -11.61
C LYS A 60 -8.78 10.83 -11.64
N LEU A 61 -9.34 11.94 -11.14
CA LEU A 61 -10.78 12.25 -11.23
C LEU A 61 -11.34 11.96 -12.64
N GLY A 62 -12.43 11.18 -12.69
CA GLY A 62 -13.03 10.68 -13.93
C GLY A 62 -12.66 9.23 -14.27
N ALA A 63 -11.40 8.83 -14.13
CA ALA A 63 -10.99 7.43 -14.30
C ALA A 63 -11.36 6.53 -13.09
N GLN A 64 -11.56 7.12 -11.93
CA GLN A 64 -11.93 6.39 -10.71
C GLN A 64 -13.25 5.61 -10.82
N ALA A 65 -14.22 6.09 -11.62
CA ALA A 65 -15.48 5.39 -11.83
C ALA A 65 -15.31 4.09 -12.63
N LEU A 66 -14.23 3.97 -13.38
CA LEU A 66 -13.92 2.82 -14.24
C LEU A 66 -12.90 1.85 -13.62
N LEU A 67 -12.20 2.29 -12.58
CA LEU A 67 -11.15 1.50 -11.92
C LEU A 67 -11.65 0.97 -10.57
N PRO A 68 -11.20 -0.23 -10.16
CA PRO A 68 -11.51 -0.75 -8.84
C PRO A 68 -11.05 0.20 -7.73
N SER A 69 -11.83 0.34 -6.66
CA SER A 69 -11.39 1.05 -5.47
C SER A 69 -10.20 0.32 -4.84
N VAL A 70 -9.22 1.10 -4.40
CA VAL A 70 -8.00 0.62 -3.75
C VAL A 70 -7.89 1.17 -2.34
N MET A 71 -7.08 0.56 -1.52
CA MET A 71 -6.75 1.03 -0.19
C MET A 71 -5.27 0.80 0.10
N GLY A 72 -4.67 1.69 0.87
CA GLY A 72 -3.49 1.38 1.66
C GLY A 72 -3.89 0.68 2.96
N ALA A 73 -2.92 0.15 3.68
CA ALA A 73 -3.16 -0.46 4.98
C ALA A 73 -2.06 -0.10 5.97
N VAL A 74 -2.45 0.30 7.18
CA VAL A 74 -1.52 0.43 8.31
C VAL A 74 -1.71 -0.77 9.21
N TYR A 75 -0.59 -1.41 9.54
CA TYR A 75 -0.50 -2.56 10.43
C TYR A 75 0.17 -2.15 11.73
N ASP A 76 -0.57 -2.21 12.84
CA ASP A 76 -0.07 -1.99 14.18
C ASP A 76 0.18 -3.33 14.85
N PHE A 77 1.45 -3.64 15.10
CA PHE A 77 1.89 -4.87 15.76
C PHE A 77 2.16 -4.59 17.25
N GLY A 78 1.69 -5.46 18.12
CA GLY A 78 1.93 -5.35 19.55
C GLY A 78 0.76 -5.84 20.39
N ALA A 79 0.97 -5.94 21.69
CA ALA A 79 -0.09 -6.36 22.62
C ALA A 79 -1.19 -5.31 22.76
N ASP A 80 -0.82 -4.04 22.74
CA ASP A 80 -1.74 -2.89 22.80
C ASP A 80 -1.79 -2.15 21.46
N PRO A 81 -2.91 -2.20 20.72
CA PRO A 81 -3.04 -1.47 19.47
C PRO A 81 -3.06 0.06 19.62
N ALA A 82 -3.22 0.60 20.82
CA ALA A 82 -3.13 2.03 21.10
C ALA A 82 -1.65 2.47 21.21
N GLN A 83 -0.77 1.55 21.61
CA GLN A 83 0.67 1.76 21.70
C GLN A 83 1.41 0.62 20.96
N PRO A 84 1.37 0.59 19.63
CA PRO A 84 2.00 -0.48 18.88
C PRO A 84 3.51 -0.48 19.10
N ALA A 85 4.07 -1.68 19.23
CA ALA A 85 5.53 -1.87 19.28
C ALA A 85 6.18 -1.62 17.91
N TYR A 86 5.43 -1.80 16.83
CA TYR A 86 5.89 -1.55 15.47
C TYR A 86 4.70 -1.20 14.57
N ARG A 87 4.87 -0.18 13.74
CA ARG A 87 3.85 0.28 12.80
C ARG A 87 4.35 0.24 11.36
N MET A 88 3.65 -0.48 10.51
CA MET A 88 3.99 -0.60 9.09
C MET A 88 2.86 -0.05 8.22
N TYR A 89 3.20 0.81 7.27
CA TYR A 89 2.28 1.30 6.24
C TYR A 89 2.59 0.66 4.89
N VAL A 90 1.59 0.06 4.28
CA VAL A 90 1.64 -0.49 2.91
C VAL A 90 0.74 0.38 2.05
N THR A 91 1.30 1.05 1.04
CA THR A 91 0.56 2.06 0.27
C THR A 91 -0.54 1.47 -0.60
N GLY A 92 -0.35 0.24 -1.10
CA GLY A 92 -1.13 -0.27 -2.22
C GLY A 92 -0.90 0.56 -3.49
N ASP A 93 -1.59 0.22 -4.56
CA ASP A 93 -1.54 0.97 -5.81
C ASP A 93 -2.31 2.28 -5.65
N THR A 94 -1.61 3.37 -5.41
CA THR A 94 -2.21 4.69 -5.23
C THR A 94 -1.44 5.75 -6.01
N LEU A 95 -2.10 6.88 -6.24
CA LEU A 95 -1.49 8.14 -6.65
C LEU A 95 -1.41 9.09 -5.46
N ILE A 96 -0.63 10.15 -5.58
CA ILE A 96 -0.62 11.25 -4.61
C ILE A 96 -1.94 12.00 -4.68
N HIS A 97 -2.57 12.21 -3.53
CA HIS A 97 -3.80 12.97 -3.33
C HIS A 97 -3.88 13.53 -1.90
N ASP A 98 -4.77 14.48 -1.69
CA ASP A 98 -4.82 15.25 -0.43
C ASP A 98 -5.13 14.40 0.81
N ASP A 99 -5.96 13.35 0.68
CA ASP A 99 -6.34 12.50 1.82
C ASP A 99 -5.14 11.75 2.43
N LEU A 100 -4.01 11.62 1.70
CA LEU A 100 -2.78 11.02 2.24
C LEU A 100 -2.16 11.88 3.35
N LYS A 101 -2.46 13.19 3.39
CA LYS A 101 -1.99 14.12 4.43
C LYS A 101 -2.63 13.83 5.80
N ASP A 102 -3.74 13.10 5.81
CA ASP A 102 -4.38 12.66 7.06
C ASP A 102 -3.63 11.51 7.73
N ILE A 103 -2.80 10.76 7.00
CA ILE A 103 -2.12 9.57 7.53
C ILE A 103 -1.24 9.92 8.74
N PRO A 104 -0.30 10.87 8.67
CA PRO A 104 0.54 11.18 9.83
C PRO A 104 -0.22 11.77 11.02
N GLN A 105 -1.40 12.34 10.79
CA GLN A 105 -2.25 12.88 11.84
C GLN A 105 -3.04 11.78 12.56
N ARG A 106 -3.58 10.81 11.81
CA ARG A 106 -4.42 9.73 12.36
C ARG A 106 -3.62 8.54 12.87
N VAL A 107 -2.48 8.27 12.26
CA VAL A 107 -1.59 7.14 12.58
C VAL A 107 -0.13 7.59 12.60
N PRO A 108 0.25 8.41 13.59
CA PRO A 108 1.61 8.94 13.69
C PRO A 108 2.64 7.84 13.98
N GLY A 109 3.91 8.10 13.68
CA GLY A 109 5.02 7.22 14.07
C GLY A 109 5.10 5.93 13.26
N ILE A 110 5.03 6.04 11.93
CA ILE A 110 5.24 4.89 11.02
C ILE A 110 6.72 4.50 11.04
N ASP A 111 7.01 3.25 11.43
CA ASP A 111 8.36 2.71 11.45
C ASP A 111 8.83 2.30 10.07
N LEU A 112 7.95 1.68 9.28
CA LEU A 112 8.26 1.22 7.92
C LEU A 112 7.13 1.56 6.95
N ALA A 113 7.46 2.12 5.79
CA ALA A 113 6.54 2.25 4.67
C ALA A 113 6.97 1.38 3.50
N LEU A 114 6.06 0.55 2.98
CA LEU A 114 6.23 -0.19 1.72
C LEU A 114 5.56 0.61 0.61
N LEU A 115 6.37 1.12 -0.33
CA LEU A 115 5.92 2.02 -1.38
C LEU A 115 5.69 1.26 -2.68
N HIS A 116 4.44 1.16 -3.13
CA HIS A 116 4.11 0.61 -4.45
C HIS A 116 4.40 1.66 -5.52
N LEU A 117 5.46 1.44 -6.28
CA LEU A 117 5.93 2.35 -7.33
C LEU A 117 5.57 1.81 -8.73
N GLY A 118 6.45 2.01 -9.70
CA GLY A 118 6.33 1.48 -11.07
C GLY A 118 5.85 2.50 -12.09
N GLY A 119 5.11 3.54 -11.70
CA GLY A 119 4.65 4.59 -12.61
C GLY A 119 3.81 4.05 -13.77
N THR A 120 2.98 3.04 -13.51
CA THR A 120 2.12 2.41 -14.53
C THR A 120 1.21 3.42 -15.19
N ARG A 121 1.09 3.31 -16.53
CA ARG A 121 0.18 4.13 -17.33
C ARG A 121 -0.77 3.27 -18.13
N ILE A 122 -2.07 3.51 -18.01
CA ILE A 122 -3.10 2.90 -18.85
C ILE A 122 -3.21 3.74 -20.13
N LEU A 123 -3.29 3.05 -21.28
CA LEU A 123 -3.29 3.68 -22.61
C LEU A 123 -2.11 4.64 -22.85
N GLY A 124 -0.98 4.44 -22.14
CA GLY A 124 0.21 5.27 -22.24
C GLY A 124 0.09 6.68 -21.62
N VAL A 125 -1.11 7.10 -21.22
CA VAL A 125 -1.42 8.49 -20.81
C VAL A 125 -1.84 8.57 -19.33
N PHE A 126 -2.67 7.66 -18.85
CA PHE A 126 -3.26 7.75 -17.50
C PHE A 126 -2.38 7.04 -16.47
N LYS A 127 -1.64 7.81 -15.68
CA LYS A 127 -0.87 7.26 -14.55
C LYS A 127 -1.83 6.69 -13.50
N VAL A 128 -1.54 5.48 -13.01
CA VAL A 128 -2.37 4.75 -12.05
C VAL A 128 -1.61 4.29 -10.80
N THR A 129 -0.28 4.24 -10.85
CA THR A 129 0.59 4.00 -9.68
C THR A 129 1.64 5.10 -9.57
N MET A 130 2.19 5.28 -8.39
CA MET A 130 3.23 6.27 -8.12
C MET A 130 4.47 6.00 -8.96
N ASP A 131 5.08 7.07 -9.49
CA ASP A 131 6.41 7.06 -10.06
C ASP A 131 7.48 7.49 -9.03
N ALA A 132 8.72 7.69 -9.47
CA ALA A 132 9.83 8.06 -8.61
C ALA A 132 9.59 9.35 -7.82
N GLN A 133 9.06 10.39 -8.46
CA GLN A 133 8.80 11.69 -7.82
C GLN A 133 7.63 11.60 -6.84
N ASP A 134 6.56 10.90 -7.21
CA ASP A 134 5.43 10.63 -6.33
C ASP A 134 5.87 9.87 -5.07
N GLY A 135 6.77 8.88 -5.22
CA GLY A 135 7.32 8.13 -4.10
C GLY A 135 8.04 9.03 -3.09
N VAL A 136 8.88 9.95 -3.57
CA VAL A 136 9.54 10.94 -2.69
C VAL A 136 8.52 11.90 -2.06
N GLN A 137 7.53 12.35 -2.81
CA GLN A 137 6.47 13.19 -2.27
C GLN A 137 5.69 12.46 -1.15
N LEU A 138 5.43 11.17 -1.30
CA LEU A 138 4.79 10.38 -0.26
C LEU A 138 5.67 10.27 1.00
N LEU A 139 6.99 10.06 0.84
CA LEU A 139 7.92 10.07 1.97
C LEU A 139 7.87 11.39 2.74
N GLN A 140 7.78 12.52 2.04
CA GLN A 140 7.67 13.85 2.63
C GLN A 140 6.34 14.06 3.38
N ILE A 141 5.24 13.48 2.87
CA ILE A 141 3.92 13.54 3.52
C ILE A 141 3.89 12.66 4.77
N VAL A 142 4.28 11.40 4.65
CA VAL A 142 4.08 10.37 5.68
C VAL A 142 5.18 10.35 6.73
N GLN A 143 6.40 10.80 6.37
CA GLN A 143 7.58 10.86 7.25
C GLN A 143 7.89 9.54 7.99
N PRO A 144 7.92 8.37 7.31
CA PRO A 144 8.22 7.11 7.97
C PRO A 144 9.69 7.09 8.46
N ARG A 145 10.02 6.27 9.46
CA ARG A 145 11.42 6.06 9.88
C ARG A 145 12.25 5.42 8.78
N HIS A 146 11.70 4.38 8.16
CA HIS A 146 12.29 3.69 7.02
C HIS A 146 11.26 3.46 5.93
N ALA A 147 11.75 3.29 4.69
CA ALA A 147 10.91 2.93 3.56
C ALA A 147 11.59 1.92 2.64
N ILE A 148 10.79 1.07 2.01
CA ILE A 148 11.22 0.08 1.03
C ILE A 148 10.36 0.24 -0.22
N PRO A 149 10.95 0.53 -1.39
CA PRO A 149 10.23 0.52 -2.66
C PRO A 149 9.94 -0.92 -3.08
N ILE A 150 8.72 -1.15 -3.55
CA ILE A 150 8.26 -2.40 -4.12
C ILE A 150 7.44 -2.13 -5.38
N HIS A 151 7.01 -3.16 -6.11
CA HIS A 151 6.11 -3.05 -7.25
C HIS A 151 6.66 -2.14 -8.36
N TYR A 152 7.92 -2.34 -8.76
CA TYR A 152 8.57 -1.53 -9.80
C TYR A 152 9.16 -2.35 -10.97
N ASN A 153 9.28 -3.67 -10.85
CA ASN A 153 9.90 -4.55 -11.85
C ASN A 153 9.18 -5.88 -12.08
N ASP A 154 7.97 -6.06 -11.56
CA ASP A 154 7.22 -7.32 -11.67
C ASP A 154 6.47 -7.47 -13.01
N TYR A 155 6.26 -6.35 -13.74
CA TYR A 155 5.51 -6.32 -14.99
C TYR A 155 6.10 -5.36 -16.00
N ASP A 156 5.95 -5.67 -17.31
CA ASP A 156 6.44 -4.85 -18.43
C ASP A 156 5.76 -3.48 -18.58
N VAL A 157 4.63 -3.30 -17.88
CA VAL A 157 3.85 -2.05 -17.92
C VAL A 157 4.48 -0.92 -17.09
N PHE A 158 5.46 -1.22 -16.26
CA PHE A 158 6.13 -0.24 -15.41
C PHE A 158 7.00 0.71 -16.24
N LYS A 159 6.89 2.01 -15.97
CA LYS A 159 7.55 3.09 -16.72
C LYS A 159 8.50 3.94 -15.87
N SER A 160 8.62 3.64 -14.57
CA SER A 160 9.49 4.33 -13.63
C SER A 160 10.45 3.31 -12.99
N PRO A 161 11.66 3.15 -13.55
CA PRO A 161 12.64 2.19 -13.03
C PRO A 161 13.13 2.59 -11.64
N LEU A 162 13.59 1.60 -10.86
CA LEU A 162 14.10 1.80 -9.50
C LEU A 162 15.24 2.83 -9.45
N ALA A 163 16.08 2.89 -10.49
CA ALA A 163 17.19 3.84 -10.58
C ALA A 163 16.71 5.30 -10.55
N ASP A 164 15.53 5.60 -11.13
CA ASP A 164 14.95 6.94 -11.05
C ASP A 164 14.56 7.28 -9.62
N PHE A 165 13.91 6.36 -8.91
CA PHE A 165 13.56 6.56 -7.51
C PHE A 165 14.79 6.73 -6.62
N ALA A 166 15.84 5.92 -6.83
CA ALA A 166 17.08 6.05 -6.07
C ALA A 166 17.74 7.43 -6.27
N ARG A 167 17.70 7.99 -7.48
CA ARG A 167 18.19 9.33 -7.80
C ARG A 167 17.37 10.40 -7.06
N GLU A 168 16.04 10.33 -7.14
CA GLU A 168 15.13 11.29 -6.47
C GLU A 168 15.27 11.23 -4.95
N VAL A 169 15.35 10.03 -4.36
CA VAL A 169 15.59 9.80 -2.93
C VAL A 169 16.87 10.45 -2.46
N LYS A 170 17.97 10.27 -3.23
CA LYS A 170 19.27 10.90 -2.92
C LYS A 170 19.18 12.43 -3.00
N ALA A 171 18.57 12.96 -4.04
CA ALA A 171 18.40 14.40 -4.24
C ALA A 171 17.57 15.05 -3.12
N ALA A 172 16.58 14.34 -2.59
CA ALA A 172 15.70 14.81 -1.51
C ALA A 172 16.26 14.56 -0.09
N GLY A 173 17.44 13.97 0.06
CA GLY A 173 18.06 13.70 1.36
C GLY A 173 17.47 12.53 2.14
N TRP A 174 16.80 11.59 1.46
CA TRP A 174 16.16 10.43 2.07
C TRP A 174 17.01 9.15 2.02
N GLY A 175 18.26 9.22 1.53
CA GLY A 175 19.10 8.05 1.26
C GLY A 175 19.27 7.11 2.46
N ASP A 176 19.49 7.63 3.65
CA ASP A 176 19.71 6.84 4.87
C ASP A 176 18.45 6.15 5.40
N ARG A 177 17.28 6.61 4.98
CA ARG A 177 15.96 6.11 5.42
C ARG A 177 15.32 5.14 4.43
N VAL A 178 15.80 5.08 3.19
CA VAL A 178 15.29 4.16 2.16
C VAL A 178 16.21 2.95 2.02
N ARG A 179 15.63 1.75 2.08
CA ARG A 179 16.33 0.48 1.89
C ARG A 179 15.89 -0.13 0.56
N PHE A 180 16.87 -0.44 -0.27
CA PHE A 180 16.66 -1.12 -1.55
C PHE A 180 16.98 -2.59 -1.35
N LEU A 181 15.97 -3.46 -1.47
CA LEU A 181 16.12 -4.89 -1.28
C LEU A 181 16.00 -5.59 -2.62
N ALA A 182 16.88 -6.55 -2.88
CA ALA A 182 16.69 -7.51 -3.96
C ALA A 182 15.64 -8.56 -3.59
N HIS A 183 15.08 -9.26 -4.59
CA HIS A 183 14.11 -10.32 -4.34
C HIS A 183 14.73 -11.42 -3.46
N GLY A 184 14.08 -11.75 -2.35
CA GLY A 184 14.54 -12.74 -1.37
C GLY A 184 15.41 -12.17 -0.25
N GLU A 185 15.85 -10.92 -0.33
CA GLU A 185 16.52 -10.25 0.80
C GLU A 185 15.55 -9.95 1.93
N ARG A 186 16.09 -9.86 3.14
CA ARG A 186 15.35 -9.58 4.37
C ARG A 186 15.71 -8.20 4.91
N TYR A 187 14.73 -7.54 5.44
CA TYR A 187 14.86 -6.29 6.20
C TYR A 187 14.90 -6.61 7.69
#